data_54c3e2d2f1f2a4250e36ed73e184590a
#
_entry.id   54c3e2d2f1f2a4250e36ed73e184590a
#
_cell.length_a   1.000
_cell.length_b   1.000
_cell.length_c   1.000
_cell.angle_alpha   90.00
_cell.angle_beta   90.00
_cell.angle_gamma   90.00
#
_symmetry.space_group_name_H-M   'P 1'
#
loop_
_entity.id
_entity.type
_entity.pdbx_description
1 polymer ?
#
loop_
_entity_poly.entity_id
_entity_poly.type
_entity_poly.pdbx_seq_one_letter_code
_entity_poly.pdbx_strand_id
1 'polypeptide(L)'
;MKHGDVPDEVVDRVQASVLKGMGMIFLHSAHHSKPFKRLMGTTCNLGWRDEVFERVWVVDPASPITQGLGKYFEIPEEEMYGERFDIPEPDRLVLLGWYETGEVFRTGCCFKRGNGKIFYFQPGHESCPTYHIPEVQLVIKNAVRWAVPEYRVSELTCPMVEHPVREK
;
A
#
# COMPACT_ATOMS: atom_id res chain seq x y z
N MET A 1 13.85 2.90 15.36
CA MET A 1 14.55 2.14 14.29
C MET A 1 14.30 2.90 13.00
N LYS A 2 15.36 3.31 12.28
CA LYS A 2 15.17 4.00 10.99
C LYS A 2 14.79 2.98 9.92
N HIS A 3 14.02 3.41 8.91
CA HIS A 3 13.58 2.50 7.83
C HIS A 3 14.73 1.72 7.15
N GLY A 4 15.95 2.29 7.11
CA GLY A 4 17.14 1.67 6.55
C GLY A 4 17.81 0.62 7.43
N ASP A 5 17.47 0.54 8.72
CA ASP A 5 18.19 -0.30 9.70
C ASP A 5 17.70 -1.78 9.70
N VAL A 6 16.63 -2.08 8.93
CA VAL A 6 16.11 -3.45 8.85
C VAL A 6 17.11 -4.34 8.10
N PRO A 7 17.55 -5.48 8.68
CA PRO A 7 18.45 -6.42 8.03
C PRO A 7 17.85 -6.97 6.72
N ASP A 8 18.70 -7.17 5.70
CA ASP A 8 18.25 -7.62 4.39
C ASP A 8 17.62 -9.01 4.43
N GLU A 9 18.07 -9.90 5.31
CA GLU A 9 17.46 -11.24 5.49
C GLU A 9 16.00 -11.14 5.98
N VAL A 10 15.66 -10.12 6.77
CA VAL A 10 14.27 -9.86 7.19
C VAL A 10 13.46 -9.37 6.01
N VAL A 11 14.02 -8.47 5.21
CA VAL A 11 13.39 -7.95 3.99
C VAL A 11 13.15 -9.08 2.98
N ASP A 12 14.12 -9.98 2.79
CA ASP A 12 14.00 -11.15 1.90
C ASP A 12 12.86 -12.07 2.33
N ARG A 13 12.75 -12.35 3.64
CA ARG A 13 11.65 -13.16 4.19
C ARG A 13 10.29 -12.50 4.00
N VAL A 14 10.19 -11.19 4.22
CA VAL A 14 8.94 -10.43 4.00
C VAL A 14 8.56 -10.48 2.53
N GLN A 15 9.51 -10.17 1.64
CA GLN A 15 9.27 -10.21 0.19
C GLN A 15 8.81 -11.61 -0.26
N ALA A 16 9.54 -12.66 0.11
CA ALA A 16 9.19 -14.03 -0.22
C ALA A 16 7.78 -14.41 0.29
N SER A 17 7.42 -13.97 1.50
CA SER A 17 6.10 -14.21 2.08
C SER A 17 5.00 -13.51 1.29
N VAL A 18 5.22 -12.26 0.87
CA VAL A 18 4.25 -11.53 0.02
C VAL A 18 4.10 -12.23 -1.33
N LEU A 19 5.20 -12.57 -2.00
CA LEU A 19 5.16 -13.26 -3.29
C LEU A 19 4.43 -14.61 -3.20
N LYS A 20 4.51 -15.29 -2.06
CA LYS A 20 3.79 -16.54 -1.77
C LYS A 20 2.30 -16.36 -1.44
N GLY A 21 1.84 -15.13 -1.23
CA GLY A 21 0.43 -14.81 -1.00
C GLY A 21 0.10 -14.08 0.29
N MET A 22 1.10 -13.68 1.10
CA MET A 22 0.84 -12.85 2.27
C MET A 22 0.32 -11.47 1.84
N GLY A 23 -0.78 -11.01 2.48
CA GLY A 23 -1.23 -9.63 2.35
C GLY A 23 -0.34 -8.68 3.15
N MET A 24 -0.18 -7.46 2.66
CA MET A 24 0.64 -6.43 3.31
C MET A 24 -0.04 -5.07 3.24
N ILE A 25 -0.06 -4.35 4.38
CA ILE A 25 -0.54 -2.98 4.46
C ILE A 25 0.66 -2.10 4.82
N PHE A 26 0.91 -1.08 4.03
CA PHE A 26 1.92 -0.08 4.28
C PHE A 26 1.24 1.25 4.58
N LEU A 27 1.56 1.84 5.71
CA LEU A 27 0.96 3.08 6.19
C LEU A 27 1.98 4.20 6.18
N HIS A 28 1.58 5.38 5.77
CA HIS A 28 2.29 6.65 5.89
C HIS A 28 3.75 6.54 5.42
N SER A 29 4.70 6.86 6.28
CA SER A 29 6.15 6.85 5.99
C SER A 29 6.71 5.45 5.64
N ALA A 30 5.89 4.39 5.72
CA ALA A 30 6.31 3.04 5.32
C ALA A 30 6.68 2.94 3.83
N HIS A 31 6.37 3.94 3.00
CA HIS A 31 6.88 4.03 1.62
C HIS A 31 8.41 4.07 1.54
N HIS A 32 9.09 4.58 2.59
CA HIS A 32 10.55 4.56 2.69
C HIS A 32 11.13 3.23 3.17
N SER A 33 10.31 2.29 3.64
CA SER A 33 10.79 1.00 4.14
C SER A 33 11.43 0.16 3.03
N LYS A 34 12.48 -0.60 3.38
CA LYS A 34 13.14 -1.50 2.44
C LYS A 34 12.16 -2.51 1.81
N PRO A 35 11.22 -3.15 2.55
CA PRO A 35 10.26 -4.06 1.95
C PRO A 35 9.37 -3.39 0.90
N PHE A 36 8.87 -2.17 1.17
CA PHE A 36 8.04 -1.47 0.19
C PHE A 36 8.82 -1.14 -1.08
N LYS A 37 9.99 -0.52 -0.93
CA LYS A 37 10.85 -0.19 -2.07
C LYS A 37 11.19 -1.41 -2.92
N ARG A 38 11.50 -2.53 -2.28
CA ARG A 38 11.81 -3.79 -2.98
C ARG A 38 10.60 -4.36 -3.71
N LEU A 39 9.40 -4.28 -3.12
CA LEU A 39 8.16 -4.76 -3.75
C LEU A 39 7.68 -3.83 -4.87
N MET A 40 7.96 -2.53 -4.78
CA MET A 40 7.62 -1.56 -5.82
C MET A 40 8.67 -1.50 -6.96
N GLY A 41 9.94 -1.72 -6.64
CA GLY A 41 11.03 -1.69 -7.63
C GLY A 41 11.42 -0.27 -8.07
N THR A 42 11.08 0.75 -7.25
CA THR A 42 11.34 2.17 -7.52
C THR A 42 11.93 2.85 -6.29
N THR A 43 12.26 4.14 -6.38
CA THR A 43 12.80 4.90 -5.24
C THR A 43 11.76 5.13 -4.15
N CYS A 44 10.48 5.14 -4.53
CA CYS A 44 9.34 5.50 -3.68
C CYS A 44 9.46 6.90 -3.07
N ASN A 45 10.20 7.80 -3.71
CA ASN A 45 10.34 9.19 -3.31
C ASN A 45 9.07 9.98 -3.67
N LEU A 46 8.83 11.03 -2.90
CA LEU A 46 7.73 11.96 -3.05
C LEU A 46 8.12 13.34 -2.49
N GLY A 47 7.29 14.36 -2.75
CA GLY A 47 7.36 15.64 -2.06
C GLY A 47 6.53 15.61 -0.78
N TRP A 48 6.92 16.37 0.24
CA TRP A 48 6.20 16.43 1.51
C TRP A 48 6.33 17.81 2.17
N ARG A 49 5.38 18.11 3.05
CA ARG A 49 5.45 19.26 3.98
C ARG A 49 4.61 18.97 5.22
N ASP A 50 4.92 19.67 6.31
CA ASP A 50 4.21 19.51 7.56
C ASP A 50 2.78 20.09 7.47
N GLU A 51 1.96 19.54 8.26
CA GLU A 51 0.60 19.85 8.76
C GLU A 51 -0.27 20.75 7.87
N VAL A 52 -1.13 20.11 7.08
CA VAL A 52 -2.15 20.79 6.28
C VAL A 52 -3.46 19.99 6.32
N PHE A 53 -4.57 20.66 6.03
CA PHE A 53 -5.86 20.00 5.83
C PHE A 53 -5.82 19.13 4.58
N GLU A 54 -6.36 17.90 4.71
CA GLU A 54 -6.52 16.97 3.60
C GLU A 54 -7.99 16.58 3.42
N ARG A 55 -8.46 16.56 2.16
CA ARG A 55 -9.70 15.89 1.77
C ARG A 55 -9.37 14.65 0.96
N VAL A 56 -9.78 13.49 1.49
CA VAL A 56 -9.58 12.19 0.85
C VAL A 56 -10.82 11.80 0.08
N TRP A 57 -10.71 11.77 -1.24
CA TRP A 57 -11.79 11.37 -2.14
C TRP A 57 -11.84 9.86 -2.34
N VAL A 58 -13.04 9.29 -2.32
CA VAL A 58 -13.30 7.91 -2.72
C VAL A 58 -13.44 7.88 -4.24
N VAL A 59 -12.39 7.46 -4.93
CA VAL A 59 -12.37 7.43 -6.40
C VAL A 59 -12.79 6.07 -6.97
N ASP A 60 -12.78 5.03 -6.15
CA ASP A 60 -13.29 3.71 -6.49
C ASP A 60 -14.29 3.22 -5.42
N PRO A 61 -15.57 3.61 -5.52
CA PRO A 61 -16.60 3.23 -4.54
C PRO A 61 -16.99 1.75 -4.61
N ALA A 62 -16.57 1.01 -5.65
CA ALA A 62 -16.80 -0.42 -5.78
C ALA A 62 -15.74 -1.28 -5.07
N SER A 63 -14.67 -0.66 -4.59
CA SER A 63 -13.61 -1.37 -3.86
C SER A 63 -14.11 -1.86 -2.49
N PRO A 64 -13.78 -3.09 -2.08
CA PRO A 64 -14.01 -3.53 -0.70
C PRO A 64 -13.38 -2.63 0.36
N ILE A 65 -12.28 -1.94 0.03
CA ILE A 65 -11.55 -1.04 0.95
C ILE A 65 -12.37 0.21 1.28
N THR A 66 -13.17 0.69 0.34
CA THR A 66 -13.97 1.91 0.48
C THR A 66 -15.39 1.67 0.97
N GLN A 67 -15.76 0.43 1.27
CA GLN A 67 -17.11 0.11 1.76
C GLN A 67 -17.42 0.81 3.08
N GLY A 68 -18.59 1.46 3.12
CA GLY A 68 -19.07 2.22 4.27
C GLY A 68 -18.55 3.66 4.35
N LEU A 69 -17.69 4.09 3.44
CA LEU A 69 -17.27 5.48 3.29
C LEU A 69 -18.29 6.28 2.48
N GLY A 70 -18.34 7.59 2.73
CA GLY A 70 -19.03 8.57 1.87
C GLY A 70 -18.27 8.83 0.57
N LYS A 71 -18.61 9.91 -0.13
CA LYS A 71 -17.89 10.34 -1.34
C LYS A 71 -16.46 10.79 -1.03
N TYR A 72 -16.26 11.32 0.14
CA TYR A 72 -14.97 11.75 0.70
C TYR A 72 -15.05 11.76 2.22
N PHE A 73 -13.90 11.91 2.85
CA PHE A 73 -13.76 12.29 4.27
C PHE A 73 -12.63 13.33 4.40
N GLU A 74 -12.55 13.94 5.56
CA GLU A 74 -11.63 15.05 5.81
C GLU A 74 -10.72 14.73 7.00
N ILE A 75 -9.46 15.11 6.86
CA ILE A 75 -8.44 15.03 7.90
C ILE A 75 -8.03 16.47 8.20
N PRO A 76 -8.36 17.00 9.41
CA PRO A 76 -8.10 18.39 9.74
C PRO A 76 -6.64 18.79 9.68
N GLU A 77 -5.73 17.84 9.96
CA GLU A 77 -4.30 18.07 10.05
C GLU A 77 -3.55 16.79 9.72
N GLU A 78 -2.71 16.82 8.69
CA GLU A 78 -1.91 15.67 8.21
C GLU A 78 -0.61 16.16 7.58
N GLU A 79 0.43 15.32 7.53
CA GLU A 79 1.60 15.56 6.71
C GLU A 79 1.21 15.41 5.23
N MET A 80 1.33 16.49 4.46
CA MET A 80 1.06 16.47 3.03
C MET A 80 2.13 15.66 2.31
N TYR A 81 1.68 14.70 1.50
CA TYR A 81 2.48 14.09 0.45
C TYR A 81 1.97 14.57 -0.91
N GLY A 82 2.92 14.88 -1.81
CA GLY A 82 2.60 15.43 -3.14
C GLY A 82 3.11 14.55 -4.27
N GLU A 83 2.35 14.52 -5.35
CA GLU A 83 2.83 13.96 -6.60
C GLU A 83 4.03 14.77 -7.15
N ARG A 84 5.03 14.17 -7.81
CA ARG A 84 4.99 12.78 -8.27
C ARG A 84 5.49 11.83 -7.18
N PHE A 85 4.69 10.85 -6.81
CA PHE A 85 5.12 9.71 -6.02
C PHE A 85 5.73 8.65 -6.96
N ASP A 86 7.02 8.33 -6.75
CA ASP A 86 7.78 7.42 -7.60
C ASP A 86 7.48 5.94 -7.27
N ILE A 87 6.29 5.52 -7.65
CA ILE A 87 5.82 4.13 -7.57
C ILE A 87 5.35 3.66 -8.94
N PRO A 88 5.31 2.35 -9.21
CA PRO A 88 4.66 1.84 -10.42
C PRO A 88 3.18 2.21 -10.40
N GLU A 89 2.54 2.18 -11.57
CA GLU A 89 1.10 2.37 -11.66
C GLU A 89 0.39 1.34 -10.77
N PRO A 90 -0.51 1.78 -9.86
CA PRO A 90 -1.24 0.85 -9.02
C PRO A 90 -2.24 0.05 -9.84
N ASP A 91 -2.44 -1.22 -9.49
CA ASP A 91 -3.49 -2.06 -10.09
C ASP A 91 -4.89 -1.46 -9.86
N ARG A 92 -5.07 -0.76 -8.73
CA ARG A 92 -6.26 0.07 -8.45
C ARG A 92 -5.88 1.27 -7.60
N LEU A 93 -6.31 2.45 -8.00
CA LEU A 93 -6.34 3.66 -7.19
C LEU A 93 -7.73 3.73 -6.54
N VAL A 94 -7.80 3.69 -5.22
CA VAL A 94 -9.08 3.67 -4.49
C VAL A 94 -9.38 4.97 -3.75
N LEU A 95 -8.33 5.70 -3.33
CA LEU A 95 -8.43 6.97 -2.61
C LEU A 95 -7.44 7.99 -3.19
N LEU A 96 -7.89 9.24 -3.32
CA LEU A 96 -7.09 10.36 -3.79
C LEU A 96 -7.15 11.48 -2.75
N GLY A 97 -6.01 11.90 -2.25
CA GLY A 97 -5.86 13.05 -1.36
C GLY A 97 -5.81 14.37 -2.14
N TRP A 98 -6.47 15.37 -1.62
CA TRP A 98 -6.40 16.76 -2.07
C TRP A 98 -6.16 17.64 -0.85
N TYR A 99 -5.08 18.41 -0.90
CA TYR A 99 -4.64 19.26 0.19
C TYR A 99 -5.07 20.71 -0.03
N GLU A 100 -5.27 21.46 1.05
CA GLU A 100 -5.65 22.88 0.99
C GLU A 100 -4.62 23.75 0.24
N THR A 101 -3.39 23.29 0.21
CA THR A 101 -2.27 23.93 -0.51
C THR A 101 -2.27 23.63 -2.02
N GLY A 102 -3.21 22.81 -2.50
CA GLY A 102 -3.45 22.52 -3.92
C GLY A 102 -2.78 21.26 -4.45
N GLU A 103 -1.93 20.61 -3.65
CA GLU A 103 -1.33 19.34 -4.05
C GLU A 103 -2.38 18.22 -4.08
N VAL A 104 -2.10 17.23 -4.92
CA VAL A 104 -2.85 15.97 -5.00
C VAL A 104 -1.92 14.80 -4.78
N PHE A 105 -2.47 13.69 -4.27
CA PHE A 105 -1.70 12.50 -3.99
C PHE A 105 -2.53 11.22 -4.15
N ARG A 106 -1.90 10.17 -4.67
CA ARG A 106 -2.48 8.83 -4.72
C ARG A 106 -2.47 8.19 -3.33
N THR A 107 -3.41 8.63 -2.49
CA THR A 107 -3.47 8.35 -1.05
C THR A 107 -3.76 6.88 -0.73
N GLY A 108 -4.53 6.18 -1.57
CA GLY A 108 -4.88 4.77 -1.38
C GLY A 108 -4.64 3.94 -2.63
N CYS A 109 -3.56 3.15 -2.63
CA CYS A 109 -3.10 2.38 -3.79
C CYS A 109 -3.07 0.88 -3.51
N CYS A 110 -3.66 0.09 -4.39
CA CYS A 110 -3.59 -1.38 -4.36
C CYS A 110 -2.60 -1.89 -5.39
N PHE A 111 -1.82 -2.90 -4.99
CA PHE A 111 -0.89 -3.60 -5.87
C PHE A 111 -1.00 -5.11 -5.67
N LYS A 112 -0.67 -5.85 -6.72
CA LYS A 112 -0.46 -7.28 -6.67
C LYS A 112 1.01 -7.59 -6.96
N ARG A 113 1.64 -8.39 -6.09
CA ARG A 113 3.01 -8.85 -6.28
C ARG A 113 3.08 -10.35 -6.03
N GLY A 114 3.39 -11.10 -7.11
CA GLY A 114 3.21 -12.54 -7.08
C GLY A 114 1.75 -12.90 -6.74
N ASN A 115 1.56 -13.65 -5.65
CA ASN A 115 0.23 -14.02 -5.15
C ASN A 115 -0.27 -13.08 -4.02
N GLY A 116 0.56 -12.13 -3.57
CA GLY A 116 0.24 -11.23 -2.46
C GLY A 116 -0.49 -9.97 -2.90
N LYS A 117 -1.36 -9.48 -2.02
CA LYS A 117 -2.07 -8.22 -2.13
C LYS A 117 -1.39 -7.17 -1.26
N ILE A 118 -1.15 -5.99 -1.80
CA ILE A 118 -0.51 -4.88 -1.09
C ILE A 118 -1.44 -3.68 -1.14
N PHE A 119 -1.63 -3.04 -0.01
CA PHE A 119 -2.29 -1.74 0.07
C PHE A 119 -1.35 -0.72 0.70
N TYR A 120 -1.19 0.41 0.04
CA TYR A 120 -0.54 1.60 0.59
C TYR A 120 -1.59 2.64 0.92
N PHE A 121 -1.46 3.23 2.12
CA PHE A 121 -2.35 4.30 2.59
C PHE A 121 -1.53 5.41 3.22
N GLN A 122 -1.68 6.64 2.70
CA GLN A 122 -0.82 7.76 3.08
C GLN A 122 -1.11 8.30 4.48
N PRO A 123 -2.36 8.58 4.94
CA PRO A 123 -2.60 9.21 6.22
C PRO A 123 -2.00 8.46 7.41
N GLY A 124 -1.45 9.20 8.38
CA GLY A 124 -0.96 8.59 9.60
C GLY A 124 0.32 9.14 10.19
N HIS A 125 0.56 10.46 10.05
CA HIS A 125 1.71 11.11 10.68
C HIS A 125 1.61 11.02 12.21
N GLU A 126 2.76 10.78 12.88
CA GLU A 126 2.80 10.52 14.32
C GLU A 126 2.46 11.74 15.19
N SER A 127 2.58 12.97 14.68
CA SER A 127 2.18 14.17 15.40
C SER A 127 0.68 14.46 15.30
N CYS A 128 -0.03 13.80 14.36
CA CYS A 128 -1.43 14.04 14.08
C CYS A 128 -2.32 12.93 14.66
N PRO A 129 -3.54 13.24 15.15
CA PRO A 129 -4.44 12.23 15.71
C PRO A 129 -5.17 11.41 14.64
N THR A 130 -4.58 11.26 13.45
CA THR A 130 -5.18 10.70 12.23
C THR A 130 -5.75 9.31 12.44
N TYR A 131 -5.06 8.44 13.17
CA TYR A 131 -5.54 7.08 13.46
C TYR A 131 -6.76 7.02 14.40
N HIS A 132 -7.19 8.14 14.97
CA HIS A 132 -8.43 8.23 15.76
C HIS A 132 -9.65 8.64 14.92
N ILE A 133 -9.46 9.02 13.66
CA ILE A 133 -10.54 9.38 12.73
C ILE A 133 -11.27 8.10 12.29
N PRO A 134 -12.61 8.04 12.46
CA PRO A 134 -13.39 6.83 12.18
C PRO A 134 -13.24 6.30 10.74
N GLU A 135 -13.19 7.21 9.76
CA GLU A 135 -13.04 6.87 8.35
C GLU A 135 -11.65 6.27 8.06
N VAL A 136 -10.60 6.80 8.68
CA VAL A 136 -9.23 6.26 8.59
C VAL A 136 -9.18 4.84 9.17
N GLN A 137 -9.77 4.64 10.35
CA GLN A 137 -9.87 3.31 10.96
C GLN A 137 -10.67 2.33 10.08
N LEU A 138 -11.74 2.81 9.45
CA LEU A 138 -12.56 2.00 8.56
C LEU A 138 -11.77 1.57 7.32
N VAL A 139 -11.02 2.48 6.69
CA VAL A 139 -10.12 2.16 5.57
C VAL A 139 -9.12 1.07 5.96
N ILE A 140 -8.42 1.24 7.07
CA ILE A 140 -7.40 0.27 7.54
C ILE A 140 -8.06 -1.10 7.82
N LYS A 141 -9.19 -1.12 8.52
CA LYS A 141 -9.94 -2.34 8.81
C LYS A 141 -10.38 -3.08 7.54
N ASN A 142 -10.90 -2.33 6.57
CA ASN A 142 -11.33 -2.89 5.30
C ASN A 142 -10.13 -3.38 4.47
N ALA A 143 -9.02 -2.64 4.46
CA ALA A 143 -7.79 -3.03 3.77
C ALA A 143 -7.21 -4.33 4.34
N VAL A 144 -7.21 -4.49 5.67
CA VAL A 144 -6.77 -5.74 6.32
C VAL A 144 -7.64 -6.92 5.88
N ARG A 145 -8.96 -6.73 5.82
CA ARG A 145 -9.89 -7.78 5.34
C ARG A 145 -9.68 -8.11 3.86
N TRP A 146 -9.50 -7.09 3.04
CA TRP A 146 -9.24 -7.25 1.61
C TRP A 146 -7.92 -7.98 1.35
N ALA A 147 -6.89 -7.71 2.17
CA ALA A 147 -5.55 -8.28 2.01
C ALA A 147 -5.44 -9.73 2.50
N VAL A 148 -6.47 -10.28 3.15
CA VAL A 148 -6.46 -11.70 3.57
C VAL A 148 -6.12 -12.58 2.37
N PRO A 149 -5.15 -13.50 2.50
CA PRO A 149 -4.77 -14.41 1.43
C PRO A 149 -5.94 -15.31 1.01
N GLU A 150 -6.21 -15.40 -0.28
CA GLU A 150 -7.16 -16.37 -0.83
C GLU A 150 -6.53 -17.76 -0.87
N TYR A 151 -5.27 -17.83 -1.20
CA TYR A 151 -4.44 -19.03 -1.13
C TYR A 151 -2.96 -18.64 -0.95
N ARG A 152 -2.15 -19.61 -0.52
CA ARG A 152 -0.70 -19.44 -0.39
C ARG A 152 -0.01 -20.60 -1.07
N VAL A 153 1.08 -20.31 -1.78
CA VAL A 153 1.96 -21.34 -2.33
C VAL A 153 3.09 -21.63 -1.35
N SER A 154 3.52 -22.89 -1.27
CA SER A 154 4.67 -23.28 -0.44
C SER A 154 5.98 -22.81 -1.05
N GLU A 155 6.07 -22.83 -2.39
CA GLU A 155 7.28 -22.50 -3.14
C GLU A 155 6.97 -21.57 -4.31
N LEU A 156 7.97 -20.78 -4.69
CA LEU A 156 7.95 -19.90 -5.87
C LEU A 156 8.78 -20.56 -7.00
N THR A 157 8.35 -21.75 -7.40
CA THR A 157 9.02 -22.53 -8.43
C THR A 157 8.07 -22.87 -9.57
N CYS A 158 8.64 -23.11 -10.74
CA CYS A 158 7.91 -23.73 -11.85
C CYS A 158 8.14 -25.23 -11.81
N PRO A 159 7.12 -26.06 -12.07
CA PRO A 159 7.30 -27.50 -12.16
C PRO A 159 8.26 -27.83 -13.31
N MET A 160 9.22 -28.72 -13.03
CA MET A 160 10.07 -29.31 -14.05
C MET A 160 9.37 -30.56 -14.57
N VAL A 161 9.28 -30.68 -15.87
CA VAL A 161 8.75 -31.88 -16.53
C VAL A 161 9.91 -32.82 -16.78
N GLU A 162 9.97 -33.92 -16.04
CA GLU A 162 11.02 -34.94 -16.18
C GLU A 162 10.87 -35.75 -17.47
N HIS A 163 9.59 -35.94 -17.91
CA HIS A 163 9.28 -36.68 -19.12
C HIS A 163 8.49 -35.82 -20.11
N PRO A 164 8.91 -35.70 -21.36
CA PRO A 164 8.16 -34.99 -22.39
C PRO A 164 6.84 -35.70 -22.67
N VAL A 165 5.78 -34.93 -22.91
CA VAL A 165 4.43 -35.44 -23.24
C VAL A 165 4.47 -36.17 -24.62
N ARG A 166 5.46 -35.86 -25.47
CA ARG A 166 5.66 -36.49 -26.76
C ARG A 166 7.09 -37.02 -26.80
N GLU A 167 7.23 -38.31 -26.97
CA GLU A 167 8.51 -38.89 -27.42
C GLU A 167 8.75 -38.48 -28.90
N LYS A 168 10.00 -38.13 -29.20
CA LYS A 168 10.40 -37.75 -30.56
C LYS A 168 10.47 -38.97 -31.45
#